data_5a5530efe53c0b31ec0b5b076761ee4e
#
_entry.id   5a5530efe53c0b31ec0b5b076761ee4e
#
_cell.length_a   1.000
_cell.length_b   1.000
_cell.length_c   1.000
_cell.angle_alpha   90.00
_cell.angle_beta   90.00
_cell.angle_gamma   90.00
#
_symmetry.space_group_name_H-M   'P 1'
#
loop_
_entity.id
_entity.type
_entity.pdbx_description
1 polymer ?
#
loop_
_entity_poly.entity_id
_entity_poly.type
_entity_poly.pdbx_seq_one_letter_code
_entity_poly.pdbx_strand_id
1 'polypeptide(L)'
;MTSRRQWQWIIFGFLMALLLQVSPAQAASLPSVAATSWIIMDADSGKVLAEQASHERRAMASLTKLMTALVAVERGNLDQVVTITPGDVVGESSMGLVPGQRVTLRTLLYGLLLRSGNDAAMAIARAVGGSPDQDSALARQQFVDWMNARAASLGMTDTQYMNPHGLDTDGHYSSAYDLALLARAVLNNPTLVIIFGTLRYSAEGFTLQNTNQLLGSYPGLIGGKTGWTDNAGRCLVLVAERAGKREIVVLLHSTDDAWFADGAALLNAGWLLLDPITTPERAAALFAWWHDRVDGPVAAGLEHRTWLWGNPISGVVSEPYQESPGGDRLVQYFDKGRMELTHPDQPIDARWAITGGRLAWEMITGQRQIGDSQFIALGPAAIPVAGDAVAGSPTYATLRPLLSAPAPSPGSVVTQVLTANGTVTDDPRLAAYNVHAGAPDPATGHGIADVFASFTAQWGLVQVAGHVRSEPLLNPPVALLGLPITNPYWVRVPVGGRVHDVLIQCFERRCLTYTPDNPPGWQVEMGNIGQHYLHWLQTATLSSVLWLAQEPRNVSYGFGILLDA
;
A
#
# COMPACT_ATOMS: atom_id res chain seq x y z
N MET A 1 -1.53 65.23 -28.89
CA MET A 1 -0.94 64.83 -27.60
C MET A 1 -1.97 64.06 -26.80
N THR A 2 -2.50 62.96 -27.34
CA THR A 2 -3.56 62.11 -26.69
C THR A 2 -3.40 60.61 -26.97
N SER A 3 -2.21 60.07 -26.91
CA SER A 3 -2.06 58.60 -27.19
C SER A 3 -1.29 57.77 -26.13
N ARG A 4 -0.52 58.43 -25.26
CA ARG A 4 0.27 57.63 -24.25
C ARG A 4 -0.49 57.23 -22.99
N ARG A 5 -1.53 57.97 -22.58
CA ARG A 5 -2.31 57.63 -21.35
C ARG A 5 -3.36 56.53 -21.57
N GLN A 6 -3.88 56.36 -22.77
CA GLN A 6 -4.85 55.29 -23.05
C GLN A 6 -4.21 53.91 -23.11
N TRP A 7 -2.95 53.78 -23.55
CA TRP A 7 -2.22 52.52 -23.58
C TRP A 7 -1.80 52.02 -22.19
N GLN A 8 -1.55 52.93 -21.25
CA GLN A 8 -1.23 52.52 -19.86
C GLN A 8 -2.42 51.93 -19.13
N TRP A 9 -3.63 52.36 -19.38
CA TRP A 9 -4.85 51.79 -18.80
C TRP A 9 -5.25 50.46 -19.44
N ILE A 10 -4.97 50.22 -20.70
CA ILE A 10 -5.22 48.95 -21.39
C ILE A 10 -4.24 47.88 -20.90
N ILE A 11 -2.97 48.23 -20.73
CA ILE A 11 -1.94 47.29 -20.19
C ILE A 11 -2.21 46.98 -18.71
N PHE A 12 -2.65 47.98 -17.92
CA PHE A 12 -3.01 47.75 -16.52
C PHE A 12 -4.30 46.90 -16.38
N GLY A 13 -5.27 47.09 -17.25
CA GLY A 13 -6.47 46.26 -17.33
C GLY A 13 -6.18 44.81 -17.76
N PHE A 14 -5.25 44.62 -18.68
CA PHE A 14 -4.83 43.27 -19.12
C PHE A 14 -3.98 42.54 -18.05
N LEU A 15 -3.08 43.26 -17.33
CA LEU A 15 -2.34 42.67 -16.20
C LEU A 15 -3.25 42.35 -15.00
N MET A 16 -4.29 43.13 -14.74
CA MET A 16 -5.25 42.87 -13.67
C MET A 16 -6.24 41.73 -14.03
N ALA A 17 -6.53 41.53 -15.31
CA ALA A 17 -7.33 40.40 -15.80
C ALA A 17 -6.54 39.06 -15.79
N LEU A 18 -5.20 39.11 -15.91
CA LEU A 18 -4.35 37.91 -15.80
C LEU A 18 -4.14 37.45 -14.35
N LEU A 19 -4.38 38.33 -13.35
CA LEU A 19 -4.20 38.01 -11.93
C LEU A 19 -5.46 37.41 -11.26
N LEU A 20 -6.56 37.20 -11.99
CA LEU A 20 -7.84 36.71 -11.45
C LEU A 20 -8.32 35.37 -12.02
N GLN A 21 -7.46 34.65 -12.74
CA GLN A 21 -7.72 33.24 -13.02
C GLN A 21 -7.03 32.35 -11.96
N VAL A 22 -7.30 32.60 -10.69
CA VAL A 22 -7.25 31.54 -9.69
C VAL A 22 -8.47 30.67 -10.00
N SER A 23 -8.27 29.62 -10.78
CA SER A 23 -9.26 28.54 -10.87
C SER A 23 -9.57 28.14 -9.42
N PRO A 24 -10.84 28.13 -8.99
CA PRO A 24 -11.15 27.60 -7.67
C PRO A 24 -10.58 26.19 -7.64
N ALA A 25 -9.73 25.89 -6.66
CA ALA A 25 -9.32 24.54 -6.38
C ALA A 25 -10.62 23.72 -6.35
N GLN A 26 -10.75 22.79 -7.30
CA GLN A 26 -11.94 21.96 -7.40
C GLN A 26 -12.01 21.17 -6.11
N ALA A 27 -12.96 21.48 -5.24
CA ALA A 27 -13.13 20.78 -3.99
C ALA A 27 -13.21 19.28 -4.32
N ALA A 28 -12.30 18.48 -3.76
CA ALA A 28 -12.27 17.06 -4.00
C ALA A 28 -13.68 16.50 -3.72
N SER A 29 -14.33 15.95 -4.74
CA SER A 29 -15.65 15.39 -4.58
C SER A 29 -15.54 14.14 -3.72
N LEU A 30 -16.34 14.08 -2.64
CA LEU A 30 -16.42 12.88 -1.81
C LEU A 30 -16.93 11.71 -2.65
N PRO A 31 -16.45 10.49 -2.40
CA PRO A 31 -16.89 9.32 -3.13
C PRO A 31 -18.37 9.04 -2.84
N SER A 32 -19.10 8.55 -3.83
CA SER A 32 -20.40 7.95 -3.62
C SER A 32 -20.19 6.55 -3.04
N VAL A 33 -20.74 6.28 -1.87
CA VAL A 33 -20.65 5.00 -1.15
C VAL A 33 -22.03 4.42 -0.87
N ALA A 34 -22.13 3.10 -0.76
CA ALA A 34 -23.37 2.40 -0.45
C ALA A 34 -23.75 2.52 1.04
N ALA A 35 -22.79 2.80 1.91
CA ALA A 35 -23.00 2.99 3.33
C ALA A 35 -23.94 4.18 3.60
N THR A 36 -24.97 3.98 4.41
CA THR A 36 -25.97 5.02 4.69
C THR A 36 -25.52 6.01 5.77
N SER A 37 -24.62 5.61 6.66
CA SER A 37 -24.01 6.47 7.69
C SER A 37 -22.51 6.22 7.71
N TRP A 38 -21.73 7.31 7.69
CA TRP A 38 -20.28 7.21 7.73
C TRP A 38 -19.60 8.49 8.23
N ILE A 39 -18.35 8.38 8.65
CA ILE A 39 -17.50 9.47 9.08
C ILE A 39 -16.05 9.24 8.66
N ILE A 40 -15.35 10.32 8.33
CA ILE A 40 -13.90 10.41 8.20
C ILE A 40 -13.41 11.38 9.27
N MET A 41 -12.51 10.94 10.13
CA MET A 41 -12.02 11.72 11.26
C MET A 41 -10.49 11.70 11.31
N ASP A 42 -9.86 12.85 11.52
CA ASP A 42 -8.45 12.94 11.93
C ASP A 42 -8.30 12.25 13.30
N ALA A 43 -7.56 11.16 13.34
CA ALA A 43 -7.41 10.36 14.57
C ALA A 43 -6.68 11.11 15.68
N ASP A 44 -5.75 12.00 15.33
CA ASP A 44 -4.92 12.72 16.31
C ASP A 44 -5.69 13.88 16.96
N SER A 45 -6.29 14.74 16.17
CA SER A 45 -7.03 15.89 16.68
C SER A 45 -8.50 15.58 17.06
N GLY A 46 -9.10 14.55 16.45
CA GLY A 46 -10.53 14.27 16.54
C GLY A 46 -11.40 15.15 15.66
N LYS A 47 -10.77 15.93 14.75
CA LYS A 47 -11.51 16.77 13.81
C LYS A 47 -12.25 15.89 12.79
N VAL A 48 -13.54 16.15 12.61
CA VAL A 48 -14.31 15.56 11.52
C VAL A 48 -13.88 16.19 10.20
N LEU A 49 -13.45 15.38 9.25
CA LEU A 49 -13.04 15.80 7.92
C LEU A 49 -14.21 15.77 6.94
N ALA A 50 -15.03 14.74 7.02
CA ALA A 50 -16.27 14.59 6.27
C ALA A 50 -17.18 13.58 6.96
N GLU A 51 -18.47 13.68 6.75
CA GLU A 51 -19.45 12.79 7.36
C GLU A 51 -20.79 12.78 6.61
N GLN A 52 -21.56 11.71 6.82
CA GLN A 52 -22.94 11.60 6.39
C GLN A 52 -23.72 10.86 7.46
N ALA A 53 -24.79 11.46 7.98
CA ALA A 53 -25.67 10.89 9.01
C ALA A 53 -24.90 10.27 10.18
N SER A 54 -23.75 10.86 10.57
CA SER A 54 -22.76 10.26 11.49
C SER A 54 -23.27 10.10 12.92
N HIS A 55 -24.26 10.88 13.34
CA HIS A 55 -24.91 10.84 14.65
C HIS A 55 -26.20 10.00 14.68
N GLU A 56 -26.56 9.39 13.53
CA GLU A 56 -27.74 8.53 13.50
C GLU A 56 -27.47 7.23 14.28
N ARG A 57 -28.37 6.93 15.25
CA ARG A 57 -28.32 5.70 16.04
C ARG A 57 -28.70 4.50 15.20
N ARG A 58 -27.79 3.52 15.09
CA ARG A 58 -27.94 2.32 14.28
C ARG A 58 -27.46 1.08 15.02
N ALA A 59 -27.98 -0.07 14.67
CA ALA A 59 -27.36 -1.33 15.03
C ALA A 59 -25.93 -1.35 14.49
N MET A 60 -24.96 -1.73 15.33
CA MET A 60 -23.53 -1.65 15.01
C MET A 60 -22.87 -3.00 14.85
N ALA A 61 -23.64 -4.08 15.04
CA ALA A 61 -23.16 -5.46 15.00
C ALA A 61 -21.87 -5.66 15.83
N SER A 62 -20.94 -6.46 15.33
CA SER A 62 -19.68 -6.80 16.01
C SER A 62 -18.69 -5.63 16.16
N LEU A 63 -19.00 -4.40 15.74
CA LEU A 63 -18.20 -3.24 16.13
C LEU A 63 -18.24 -3.00 17.64
N THR A 64 -19.28 -3.49 18.33
CA THR A 64 -19.40 -3.60 19.80
C THR A 64 -18.15 -4.18 20.46
N LYS A 65 -17.48 -5.14 19.79
CA LYS A 65 -16.30 -5.84 20.32
C LYS A 65 -15.08 -4.96 20.50
N LEU A 66 -15.05 -3.76 19.89
CA LEU A 66 -14.01 -2.77 20.18
C LEU A 66 -14.14 -2.25 21.63
N MET A 67 -15.36 -1.98 22.10
CA MET A 67 -15.59 -1.59 23.50
C MET A 67 -15.29 -2.76 24.45
N THR A 68 -15.70 -3.96 24.09
CA THR A 68 -15.38 -5.18 24.85
C THR A 68 -13.86 -5.36 25.00
N ALA A 69 -13.10 -5.17 23.92
CA ALA A 69 -11.64 -5.23 23.97
C ALA A 69 -11.04 -4.13 24.85
N LEU A 70 -11.53 -2.89 24.72
CA LEU A 70 -11.05 -1.75 25.50
C LEU A 70 -11.24 -1.97 26.99
N VAL A 71 -12.45 -2.32 27.42
CA VAL A 71 -12.77 -2.58 28.84
C VAL A 71 -11.97 -3.78 29.36
N ALA A 72 -11.78 -4.82 28.53
CA ALA A 72 -11.03 -6.01 28.92
C ALA A 72 -9.54 -5.70 29.17
N VAL A 73 -8.89 -4.86 28.36
CA VAL A 73 -7.47 -4.48 28.58
C VAL A 73 -7.31 -3.49 29.72
N GLU A 74 -8.31 -2.62 29.95
CA GLU A 74 -8.27 -1.64 31.03
C GLU A 74 -8.49 -2.26 32.42
N ARG A 75 -9.22 -3.38 32.51
CA ARG A 75 -9.64 -3.97 33.77
C ARG A 75 -9.15 -5.40 34.02
N GLY A 76 -8.80 -6.14 32.97
CA GLY A 76 -8.37 -7.53 33.04
C GLY A 76 -6.86 -7.70 33.12
N ASN A 77 -6.45 -8.91 33.48
CA ASN A 77 -5.07 -9.35 33.37
C ASN A 77 -4.94 -10.27 32.13
N LEU A 78 -4.14 -9.86 31.16
CA LEU A 78 -3.99 -10.57 29.88
C LEU A 78 -3.50 -12.02 30.03
N ASP A 79 -2.76 -12.31 31.07
CA ASP A 79 -2.20 -13.64 31.34
C ASP A 79 -3.12 -14.49 32.24
N GLN A 80 -4.29 -13.93 32.64
CA GLN A 80 -5.31 -14.66 33.34
C GLN A 80 -5.85 -15.79 32.48
N VAL A 81 -5.87 -16.99 33.03
CA VAL A 81 -6.50 -18.16 32.40
C VAL A 81 -7.98 -18.17 32.72
N VAL A 82 -8.78 -18.34 31.68
CA VAL A 82 -10.25 -18.39 31.75
C VAL A 82 -10.70 -19.81 31.41
N THR A 83 -11.50 -20.42 32.25
CA THR A 83 -12.16 -21.72 31.97
C THR A 83 -13.47 -21.42 31.20
N ILE A 84 -13.58 -21.98 30.00
CA ILE A 84 -14.76 -21.77 29.14
C ILE A 84 -15.97 -22.50 29.72
N THR A 85 -17.09 -21.81 29.84
CA THR A 85 -18.33 -22.37 30.34
C THR A 85 -19.35 -22.57 29.21
N PRO A 86 -20.38 -23.42 29.38
CA PRO A 86 -21.44 -23.57 28.38
C PRO A 86 -22.13 -22.26 28.01
N GLY A 87 -22.28 -21.32 28.97
CA GLY A 87 -22.86 -20.01 28.74
C GLY A 87 -21.99 -19.04 27.94
N ASP A 88 -20.73 -19.37 27.66
CA ASP A 88 -19.86 -18.57 26.77
C ASP A 88 -20.06 -18.95 25.30
N VAL A 89 -20.55 -20.17 25.03
CA VAL A 89 -20.70 -20.67 23.65
C VAL A 89 -22.04 -20.18 23.08
N VAL A 90 -21.99 -19.05 22.41
CA VAL A 90 -23.14 -18.44 21.71
C VAL A 90 -22.93 -18.55 20.19
N GLY A 91 -24.04 -18.62 19.46
CA GLY A 91 -24.04 -18.87 18.01
C GLY A 91 -23.43 -17.76 17.15
N GLU A 92 -23.42 -17.97 15.85
CA GLU A 92 -22.90 -17.15 14.77
C GLU A 92 -21.35 -17.10 14.75
N SER A 93 -20.72 -15.91 14.72
CA SER A 93 -19.26 -15.81 14.68
C SER A 93 -18.59 -16.39 15.93
N SER A 94 -17.64 -17.30 15.75
CA SER A 94 -16.94 -17.99 16.85
C SER A 94 -15.44 -18.12 16.57
N MET A 95 -14.63 -18.14 17.62
CA MET A 95 -13.23 -18.57 17.52
C MET A 95 -13.07 -20.08 17.73
N GLY A 96 -14.15 -20.80 18.08
CA GLY A 96 -14.19 -22.23 18.27
C GLY A 96 -13.94 -22.70 19.70
N LEU A 97 -14.41 -21.94 20.70
CA LEU A 97 -14.28 -22.32 22.12
C LEU A 97 -15.17 -23.52 22.47
N VAL A 98 -14.63 -24.39 23.32
CA VAL A 98 -15.31 -25.60 23.84
C VAL A 98 -15.39 -25.52 25.37
N PRO A 99 -16.56 -25.82 25.99
CA PRO A 99 -16.72 -25.83 27.44
C PRO A 99 -15.68 -26.73 28.11
N GLY A 100 -15.09 -26.24 29.21
CA GLY A 100 -14.01 -26.89 29.94
C GLY A 100 -12.60 -26.55 29.42
N GLN A 101 -12.47 -25.94 28.24
CA GLN A 101 -11.20 -25.47 27.72
C GLN A 101 -10.66 -24.33 28.60
N ARG A 102 -9.34 -24.26 28.72
CA ARG A 102 -8.64 -23.19 29.45
C ARG A 102 -7.85 -22.34 28.48
N VAL A 103 -8.14 -21.03 28.42
CA VAL A 103 -7.58 -20.10 27.44
C VAL A 103 -7.19 -18.80 28.13
N THR A 104 -6.07 -18.20 27.77
CA THR A 104 -5.69 -16.90 28.33
C THR A 104 -6.59 -15.77 27.82
N LEU A 105 -6.78 -14.71 28.64
CA LEU A 105 -7.51 -13.52 28.23
C LEU A 105 -6.89 -12.90 26.97
N ARG A 106 -5.58 -12.97 26.82
CA ARG A 106 -4.84 -12.55 25.62
C ARG A 106 -5.31 -13.27 24.36
N THR A 107 -5.37 -14.59 24.38
CA THR A 107 -5.84 -15.41 23.25
C THR A 107 -7.32 -15.17 22.96
N LEU A 108 -8.14 -14.98 23.99
CA LEU A 108 -9.56 -14.58 23.83
C LEU A 108 -9.69 -13.23 23.11
N LEU A 109 -8.83 -12.24 23.41
CA LEU A 109 -8.82 -10.94 22.71
C LEU A 109 -8.45 -11.08 21.23
N TYR A 110 -7.52 -11.95 20.88
CA TYR A 110 -7.26 -12.27 19.47
C TYR A 110 -8.47 -12.93 18.81
N GLY A 111 -9.13 -13.87 19.48
CA GLY A 111 -10.38 -14.46 18.98
C GLY A 111 -11.50 -13.44 18.79
N LEU A 112 -11.64 -12.53 19.74
CA LEU A 112 -12.60 -11.43 19.71
C LEU A 112 -12.43 -10.50 18.50
N LEU A 113 -11.20 -10.06 18.25
CA LEU A 113 -10.93 -9.02 17.23
C LEU A 113 -10.66 -9.61 15.84
N LEU A 114 -9.96 -10.74 15.71
CA LEU A 114 -9.64 -11.32 14.42
C LEU A 114 -10.81 -12.11 13.83
N ARG A 115 -11.39 -13.04 14.63
CA ARG A 115 -12.49 -13.92 14.21
C ARG A 115 -13.87 -13.34 14.48
N SER A 116 -13.90 -12.19 15.18
CA SER A 116 -15.16 -11.62 15.65
C SER A 116 -15.95 -12.57 16.57
N GLY A 117 -15.25 -13.41 17.38
CA GLY A 117 -15.85 -14.46 18.19
C GLY A 117 -16.84 -13.92 19.21
N ASN A 118 -18.11 -14.36 19.14
CA ASN A 118 -19.15 -14.07 20.14
C ASN A 118 -18.86 -14.86 21.41
N ASP A 119 -18.39 -16.08 21.26
CA ASP A 119 -17.91 -16.94 22.36
C ASP A 119 -16.76 -16.28 23.14
N ALA A 120 -15.78 -15.72 22.46
CA ALA A 120 -14.71 -14.95 23.09
C ALA A 120 -15.25 -13.73 23.84
N ALA A 121 -16.21 -12.99 23.25
CA ALA A 121 -16.81 -11.83 23.90
C ALA A 121 -17.53 -12.19 25.22
N MET A 122 -18.28 -13.29 25.22
CA MET A 122 -18.99 -13.78 26.41
C MET A 122 -18.03 -14.26 27.50
N ALA A 123 -17.00 -15.02 27.12
CA ALA A 123 -15.98 -15.48 28.06
C ALA A 123 -15.18 -14.31 28.67
N ILE A 124 -14.80 -13.33 27.87
CA ILE A 124 -14.13 -12.10 28.33
C ILE A 124 -15.02 -11.34 29.31
N ALA A 125 -16.26 -11.06 28.92
CA ALA A 125 -17.19 -10.30 29.75
C ALA A 125 -17.42 -10.97 31.12
N ARG A 126 -17.59 -12.29 31.14
CA ARG A 126 -17.75 -13.06 32.36
C ARG A 126 -16.48 -13.04 33.22
N ALA A 127 -15.32 -13.34 32.61
CA ALA A 127 -14.08 -13.47 33.35
C ALA A 127 -13.63 -12.14 33.97
N VAL A 128 -13.64 -11.07 33.18
CA VAL A 128 -13.25 -9.71 33.63
C VAL A 128 -14.31 -9.13 34.58
N GLY A 129 -15.58 -9.48 34.41
CA GLY A 129 -16.66 -9.12 35.31
C GLY A 129 -16.62 -9.83 36.68
N GLY A 130 -15.59 -10.70 36.90
CA GLY A 130 -15.31 -11.26 38.22
C GLY A 130 -15.56 -12.78 38.38
N SER A 131 -15.86 -13.51 37.29
CA SER A 131 -16.11 -14.95 37.33
C SER A 131 -15.31 -15.73 36.25
N PRO A 132 -13.99 -15.94 36.42
CA PRO A 132 -13.16 -16.56 35.38
C PRO A 132 -13.41 -18.06 35.20
N ASP A 133 -13.88 -18.76 36.20
CA ASP A 133 -13.98 -20.22 36.19
C ASP A 133 -15.42 -20.78 36.29
N GLN A 134 -16.38 -19.92 36.54
CA GLN A 134 -17.80 -20.33 36.72
C GLN A 134 -18.71 -19.47 35.83
N ASP A 135 -19.81 -20.07 35.37
CA ASP A 135 -20.80 -19.32 34.62
C ASP A 135 -21.51 -18.29 35.52
N SER A 136 -21.63 -17.06 35.00
CA SER A 136 -22.20 -15.96 35.76
C SER A 136 -22.82 -14.90 34.85
N ALA A 137 -24.15 -14.83 34.82
CA ALA A 137 -24.88 -13.77 34.15
C ALA A 137 -24.65 -12.39 34.83
N LEU A 138 -24.49 -12.37 36.17
CA LEU A 138 -24.18 -11.15 36.90
C LEU A 138 -22.84 -10.55 36.54
N ALA A 139 -21.81 -11.40 36.37
CA ALA A 139 -20.50 -10.93 35.94
C ALA A 139 -20.56 -10.34 34.51
N ARG A 140 -21.28 -10.97 33.58
CA ARG A 140 -21.50 -10.41 32.24
C ARG A 140 -22.26 -9.08 32.27
N GLN A 141 -23.31 -8.99 33.13
CA GLN A 141 -24.04 -7.72 33.28
C GLN A 141 -23.15 -6.61 33.84
N GLN A 142 -22.36 -6.90 34.85
CA GLN A 142 -21.39 -5.94 35.42
C GLN A 142 -20.41 -5.45 34.36
N PHE A 143 -19.98 -6.33 33.44
CA PHE A 143 -19.09 -5.96 32.34
C PHE A 143 -19.81 -5.02 31.35
N VAL A 144 -21.06 -5.27 31.00
CA VAL A 144 -21.87 -4.40 30.13
C VAL A 144 -22.09 -3.03 30.80
N ASP A 145 -22.28 -2.99 32.09
CA ASP A 145 -22.39 -1.72 32.84
C ASP A 145 -21.09 -0.92 32.72
N TRP A 146 -19.94 -1.56 32.78
CA TRP A 146 -18.65 -0.90 32.54
C TRP A 146 -18.47 -0.44 31.09
N MET A 147 -18.98 -1.19 30.11
CA MET A 147 -18.98 -0.74 28.71
C MET A 147 -19.76 0.56 28.54
N ASN A 148 -20.95 0.66 29.15
CA ASN A 148 -21.78 1.88 29.11
C ASN A 148 -21.12 3.04 29.88
N ALA A 149 -20.56 2.80 31.05
CA ALA A 149 -19.81 3.81 31.80
C ALA A 149 -18.60 4.31 30.99
N ARG A 150 -17.91 3.40 30.28
CA ARG A 150 -16.78 3.79 29.44
C ARG A 150 -17.22 4.61 28.22
N ALA A 151 -18.32 4.23 27.56
CA ALA A 151 -18.92 5.00 26.48
C ALA A 151 -19.26 6.44 26.94
N ALA A 152 -19.90 6.60 28.07
CA ALA A 152 -20.19 7.90 28.65
C ALA A 152 -18.93 8.72 28.92
N SER A 153 -17.85 8.09 29.43
CA SER A 153 -16.57 8.77 29.70
C SER A 153 -15.85 9.20 28.44
N LEU A 154 -16.10 8.56 27.29
CA LEU A 154 -15.58 8.92 25.97
C LEU A 154 -16.43 9.98 25.25
N GLY A 155 -17.57 10.38 25.82
CA GLY A 155 -18.53 11.30 25.21
C GLY A 155 -19.39 10.65 24.11
N MET A 156 -19.55 9.33 24.12
CA MET A 156 -20.35 8.57 23.16
C MET A 156 -21.85 8.68 23.55
N THR A 157 -22.48 9.80 23.20
CA THR A 157 -23.86 10.14 23.62
C THR A 157 -24.94 9.42 22.80
N ASP A 158 -24.58 8.87 21.66
CA ASP A 158 -25.47 8.13 20.77
C ASP A 158 -25.25 6.61 20.87
N THR A 159 -24.73 6.11 22.02
CA THR A 159 -24.36 4.72 22.20
C THR A 159 -25.00 4.12 23.45
N GLN A 160 -25.51 2.90 23.31
CA GLN A 160 -25.91 2.05 24.41
C GLN A 160 -25.55 0.59 24.13
N TYR A 161 -24.93 -0.08 25.09
CA TYR A 161 -24.57 -1.49 25.03
C TYR A 161 -25.53 -2.33 25.88
N MET A 162 -26.04 -3.41 25.29
CA MET A 162 -26.88 -4.41 25.97
C MET A 162 -26.20 -5.76 26.09
N ASN A 163 -25.14 -5.97 25.31
CA ASN A 163 -24.36 -7.20 25.29
C ASN A 163 -22.89 -6.93 24.84
N PRO A 164 -21.94 -7.88 25.08
CA PRO A 164 -20.53 -7.66 24.75
C PRO A 164 -20.17 -8.08 23.32
N HIS A 165 -21.08 -8.69 22.54
CA HIS A 165 -20.76 -9.30 21.24
C HIS A 165 -21.34 -8.58 20.03
N GLY A 166 -22.46 -7.86 20.19
CA GLY A 166 -23.09 -7.06 19.15
C GLY A 166 -24.18 -7.75 18.35
N LEU A 167 -24.75 -8.86 18.86
CA LEU A 167 -25.98 -9.41 18.29
C LEU A 167 -27.15 -8.45 18.58
N ASP A 168 -28.09 -8.40 17.64
CA ASP A 168 -29.23 -7.50 17.70
C ASP A 168 -30.05 -7.71 18.98
N THR A 169 -30.27 -6.64 19.69
CA THR A 169 -31.01 -6.59 20.95
C THR A 169 -31.63 -5.21 21.08
N ASP A 170 -32.85 -5.13 21.55
CA ASP A 170 -33.53 -3.85 21.80
C ASP A 170 -32.69 -2.95 22.70
N GLY A 171 -32.49 -1.71 22.29
CA GLY A 171 -31.63 -0.77 22.98
C GLY A 171 -30.13 -0.90 22.74
N HIS A 172 -29.69 -1.80 21.86
CA HIS A 172 -28.27 -1.96 21.50
C HIS A 172 -27.95 -1.18 20.21
N TYR A 173 -27.35 0.00 20.35
CA TYR A 173 -27.07 0.89 19.22
C TYR A 173 -25.81 1.73 19.44
N SER A 174 -25.29 2.31 18.36
CA SER A 174 -24.26 3.35 18.35
C SER A 174 -24.43 4.25 17.12
N SER A 175 -23.52 5.19 16.95
CA SER A 175 -23.42 6.05 15.77
C SER A 175 -22.02 5.96 15.14
N ALA A 176 -21.87 6.37 13.88
CA ALA A 176 -20.56 6.39 13.24
C ALA A 176 -19.59 7.34 13.96
N TYR A 177 -20.09 8.47 14.47
CA TYR A 177 -19.32 9.41 15.26
C TYR A 177 -18.79 8.79 16.55
N ASP A 178 -19.67 8.17 17.34
CA ASP A 178 -19.30 7.55 18.62
C ASP A 178 -18.32 6.39 18.42
N LEU A 179 -18.49 5.59 17.36
CA LEU A 179 -17.55 4.52 17.03
C LEU A 179 -16.18 5.06 16.57
N ALA A 180 -16.13 6.27 15.99
CA ALA A 180 -14.86 6.93 15.70
C ALA A 180 -14.17 7.41 17.01
N LEU A 181 -14.91 7.90 18.00
CA LEU A 181 -14.36 8.19 19.32
C LEU A 181 -13.82 6.94 20.02
N LEU A 182 -14.55 5.82 19.91
CA LEU A 182 -14.09 4.53 20.43
C LEU A 182 -12.81 4.07 19.73
N ALA A 183 -12.72 4.19 18.41
CA ALA A 183 -11.52 3.84 17.65
C ALA A 183 -10.31 4.68 18.10
N ARG A 184 -10.48 5.97 18.36
CA ARG A 184 -9.42 6.82 18.96
C ARG A 184 -8.96 6.29 20.32
N ALA A 185 -9.87 5.85 21.18
CA ALA A 185 -9.53 5.27 22.48
C ALA A 185 -8.74 3.96 22.32
N VAL A 186 -9.11 3.11 21.35
CA VAL A 186 -8.38 1.88 21.01
C VAL A 186 -6.95 2.19 20.55
N LEU A 187 -6.74 3.23 19.75
CA LEU A 187 -5.42 3.66 19.27
C LEU A 187 -4.49 4.14 20.39
N ASN A 188 -5.04 4.60 21.51
CA ASN A 188 -4.25 5.02 22.67
C ASN A 188 -3.77 3.85 23.53
N ASN A 189 -4.13 2.61 23.20
CA ASN A 189 -3.71 1.41 23.93
C ASN A 189 -2.77 0.56 23.04
N PRO A 190 -1.46 0.49 23.34
CA PRO A 190 -0.49 -0.23 22.50
C PRO A 190 -0.81 -1.72 22.32
N THR A 191 -1.35 -2.38 23.35
CA THR A 191 -1.76 -3.79 23.27
C THR A 191 -2.88 -3.97 22.26
N LEU A 192 -3.89 -3.09 22.30
CA LEU A 192 -4.99 -3.16 21.35
C LEU A 192 -4.56 -2.84 19.92
N VAL A 193 -3.66 -1.88 19.72
CA VAL A 193 -3.12 -1.57 18.39
C VAL A 193 -2.46 -2.80 17.76
N ILE A 194 -1.69 -3.56 18.54
CA ILE A 194 -1.06 -4.80 18.07
C ILE A 194 -2.13 -5.83 17.67
N ILE A 195 -3.10 -6.13 18.56
CA ILE A 195 -4.13 -7.15 18.31
C ILE A 195 -5.03 -6.71 17.14
N PHE A 196 -5.46 -5.47 17.12
CA PHE A 196 -6.32 -4.87 16.09
C PHE A 196 -5.71 -4.92 14.69
N GLY A 197 -4.38 -4.80 14.61
CA GLY A 197 -3.60 -4.85 13.38
C GLY A 197 -3.04 -6.23 13.01
N THR A 198 -3.36 -7.28 13.78
CA THR A 198 -2.83 -8.62 13.51
C THR A 198 -3.63 -9.32 12.41
N LEU A 199 -2.92 -9.79 11.36
CA LEU A 199 -3.51 -10.56 10.27
C LEU A 199 -3.80 -12.02 10.66
N ARG A 200 -2.82 -12.66 11.31
CA ARG A 200 -2.88 -14.07 11.74
C ARG A 200 -2.28 -14.21 13.12
N TYR A 201 -2.89 -15.08 13.92
CA TYR A 201 -2.42 -15.40 15.26
C TYR A 201 -2.52 -16.91 15.48
N SER A 202 -1.45 -17.50 16.03
CA SER A 202 -1.41 -18.93 16.36
C SER A 202 -0.84 -19.11 17.77
N ALA A 203 -1.65 -19.53 18.72
CA ALA A 203 -1.28 -19.88 20.08
C ALA A 203 -2.36 -20.75 20.72
N GLU A 204 -2.01 -21.50 21.75
CA GLU A 204 -2.93 -22.29 22.60
C GLU A 204 -3.86 -23.22 21.79
N GLY A 205 -3.38 -23.75 20.64
CA GLY A 205 -4.16 -24.62 19.75
C GLY A 205 -5.07 -23.89 18.77
N PHE A 206 -5.13 -22.56 18.81
CA PHE A 206 -5.91 -21.76 17.86
C PHE A 206 -5.04 -21.25 16.71
N THR A 207 -5.62 -21.21 15.50
CA THR A 207 -5.09 -20.51 14.34
C THR A 207 -6.19 -19.58 13.83
N LEU A 208 -5.99 -18.28 14.05
CA LEU A 208 -6.97 -17.24 13.82
C LEU A 208 -6.52 -16.33 12.68
N GLN A 209 -7.43 -16.02 11.77
CA GLN A 209 -7.21 -15.08 10.68
C GLN A 209 -8.17 -13.91 10.80
N ASN A 210 -7.68 -12.70 10.56
CA ASN A 210 -8.49 -11.48 10.60
C ASN A 210 -9.52 -11.47 9.47
N THR A 211 -10.74 -11.06 9.79
CA THR A 211 -11.86 -10.94 8.83
C THR A 211 -11.80 -9.68 7.98
N ASN A 212 -11.00 -8.70 8.37
CA ASN A 212 -10.83 -7.47 7.60
C ASN A 212 -9.92 -7.70 6.39
N GLN A 213 -10.49 -7.76 5.19
CA GLN A 213 -9.78 -8.01 3.94
C GLN A 213 -8.87 -6.85 3.50
N LEU A 214 -9.08 -5.63 4.00
CA LEU A 214 -8.21 -4.49 3.72
C LEU A 214 -6.91 -4.56 4.52
N LEU A 215 -6.89 -5.29 5.63
CA LEU A 215 -5.68 -5.43 6.43
C LEU A 215 -4.62 -6.23 5.65
N GLY A 216 -3.41 -5.65 5.49
CA GLY A 216 -2.35 -6.19 4.65
C GLY A 216 -2.54 -5.96 3.15
N SER A 217 -3.70 -5.46 2.70
CA SER A 217 -3.96 -5.12 1.30
C SER A 217 -4.09 -3.62 1.05
N TYR A 218 -4.54 -2.84 2.03
CA TYR A 218 -4.57 -1.38 1.96
C TYR A 218 -3.32 -0.81 2.64
N PRO A 219 -2.42 -0.12 1.91
CA PRO A 219 -1.19 0.43 2.46
C PRO A 219 -1.44 1.39 3.62
N GLY A 220 -0.75 1.16 4.73
CA GLY A 220 -0.88 1.99 5.93
C GLY A 220 -2.06 1.66 6.82
N LEU A 221 -2.89 0.67 6.50
CA LEU A 221 -3.98 0.29 7.41
C LEU A 221 -3.38 -0.28 8.71
N ILE A 222 -3.61 0.43 9.81
CA ILE A 222 -3.17 0.02 11.15
C ILE A 222 -4.01 -1.16 11.63
N GLY A 223 -5.33 -1.08 11.47
CA GLY A 223 -6.25 -2.11 11.90
C GLY A 223 -7.69 -1.79 11.49
N GLY A 224 -8.59 -2.68 11.85
CA GLY A 224 -10.00 -2.49 11.56
C GLY A 224 -10.88 -3.58 12.18
N LYS A 225 -12.16 -3.29 12.32
CA LYS A 225 -13.16 -4.24 12.81
C LYS A 225 -14.36 -4.29 11.88
N THR A 226 -14.74 -5.50 11.52
CA THR A 226 -15.92 -5.81 10.71
C THR A 226 -17.13 -6.09 11.59
N GLY A 227 -18.31 -5.76 11.13
CA GLY A 227 -19.58 -6.08 11.77
C GLY A 227 -20.65 -6.43 10.75
N TRP A 228 -21.51 -7.39 11.09
CA TRP A 228 -22.68 -7.72 10.29
C TRP A 228 -23.75 -8.39 11.13
N THR A 229 -24.97 -7.97 10.97
CA THR A 229 -26.22 -8.67 11.30
C THR A 229 -27.26 -8.29 10.24
N ASP A 230 -28.38 -8.99 10.20
CA ASP A 230 -29.46 -8.66 9.25
C ASP A 230 -29.98 -7.23 9.45
N ASN A 231 -30.07 -6.76 10.70
CA ASN A 231 -30.54 -5.41 11.03
C ASN A 231 -29.44 -4.34 10.81
N ALA A 232 -28.18 -4.64 11.13
CA ALA A 232 -27.09 -3.67 11.01
C ALA A 232 -26.60 -3.47 9.56
N GLY A 233 -26.79 -4.43 8.67
CA GLY A 233 -26.10 -4.47 7.40
C GLY A 233 -24.59 -4.64 7.59
N ARG A 234 -23.78 -4.32 6.59
CA ARG A 234 -22.31 -4.35 6.68
C ARG A 234 -21.78 -3.10 7.37
N CYS A 235 -21.00 -3.29 8.42
CA CYS A 235 -20.40 -2.24 9.23
C CYS A 235 -18.88 -2.42 9.29
N LEU A 236 -18.13 -1.31 9.31
CA LEU A 236 -16.67 -1.34 9.28
C LEU A 236 -16.09 -0.15 10.04
N VAL A 237 -15.10 -0.40 10.87
CA VAL A 237 -14.17 0.61 11.42
C VAL A 237 -12.82 0.35 10.82
N LEU A 238 -12.17 1.37 10.28
CA LEU A 238 -10.82 1.34 9.74
C LEU A 238 -9.98 2.44 10.37
N VAL A 239 -8.73 2.12 10.62
CA VAL A 239 -7.73 3.10 11.04
C VAL A 239 -6.51 2.95 10.15
N ALA A 240 -6.08 4.04 9.55
CA ALA A 240 -4.90 4.04 8.67
C ALA A 240 -3.93 5.16 9.06
N GLU A 241 -2.64 4.94 8.76
CA GLU A 241 -1.56 5.91 8.95
C GLU A 241 -0.76 6.04 7.66
N ARG A 242 -0.42 7.29 7.33
CA ARG A 242 0.44 7.62 6.20
C ARG A 242 1.28 8.84 6.54
N ALA A 243 2.60 8.71 6.42
CA ALA A 243 3.56 9.77 6.67
C ALA A 243 3.34 10.50 8.02
N GLY A 244 3.05 9.74 9.09
CA GLY A 244 2.84 10.24 10.44
C GLY A 244 1.46 10.89 10.68
N LYS A 245 0.55 10.85 9.71
CA LYS A 245 -0.85 11.27 9.85
C LYS A 245 -1.75 10.06 9.96
N ARG A 246 -2.75 10.12 10.83
CA ARG A 246 -3.68 9.01 11.08
C ARG A 246 -5.12 9.44 10.84
N GLU A 247 -5.88 8.57 10.18
CA GLU A 247 -7.31 8.78 9.96
C GLU A 247 -8.13 7.59 10.44
N ILE A 248 -9.36 7.86 10.81
CA ILE A 248 -10.37 6.88 11.16
C ILE A 248 -11.52 7.02 10.16
N VAL A 249 -11.94 5.88 9.61
CA VAL A 249 -13.17 5.75 8.83
C VAL A 249 -14.10 4.79 9.55
N VAL A 250 -15.34 5.21 9.76
CA VAL A 250 -16.43 4.33 10.20
C VAL A 250 -17.53 4.38 9.17
N LEU A 251 -18.04 3.22 8.80
CA LEU A 251 -19.23 3.11 7.96
C LEU A 251 -20.21 2.11 8.57
N LEU A 252 -21.50 2.43 8.48
CA LEU A 252 -22.61 1.65 8.98
C LEU A 252 -23.64 1.44 7.87
N HIS A 253 -24.23 0.26 7.85
CA HIS A 253 -25.30 -0.14 6.95
C HIS A 253 -24.93 0.03 5.48
N SER A 254 -23.78 -0.56 5.10
CA SER A 254 -23.36 -0.79 3.71
C SER A 254 -23.85 -2.16 3.23
N THR A 255 -23.53 -2.52 1.97
CA THR A 255 -23.94 -3.77 1.32
C THR A 255 -22.82 -4.82 1.33
N ASP A 256 -23.16 -6.07 1.02
CA ASP A 256 -22.23 -7.22 1.04
C ASP A 256 -21.08 -7.09 0.04
N ASP A 257 -21.35 -6.50 -1.10
CA ASP A 257 -20.42 -6.33 -2.22
C ASP A 257 -19.63 -4.99 -2.18
N ALA A 258 -20.12 -3.99 -1.43
CA ALA A 258 -19.55 -2.64 -1.46
C ALA A 258 -18.69 -2.27 -0.23
N TRP A 259 -18.95 -2.80 0.97
CA TRP A 259 -18.42 -2.28 2.24
C TRP A 259 -16.90 -2.12 2.33
N PHE A 260 -16.11 -3.03 1.77
CA PHE A 260 -14.64 -2.85 1.73
C PHE A 260 -14.22 -1.82 0.69
N ALA A 261 -14.91 -1.76 -0.46
CA ALA A 261 -14.67 -0.74 -1.48
C ALA A 261 -15.06 0.64 -0.95
N ASP A 262 -16.19 0.77 -0.27
CA ASP A 262 -16.64 1.99 0.42
C ASP A 262 -15.59 2.46 1.44
N GLY A 263 -15.12 1.53 2.29
CA GLY A 263 -14.10 1.83 3.29
C GLY A 263 -12.79 2.34 2.67
N ALA A 264 -12.32 1.70 1.61
CA ALA A 264 -11.12 2.12 0.89
C ALA A 264 -11.33 3.49 0.20
N ALA A 265 -12.48 3.72 -0.41
CA ALA A 265 -12.82 4.99 -1.06
C ALA A 265 -12.87 6.15 -0.05
N LEU A 266 -13.47 5.93 1.13
CA LEU A 266 -13.50 6.92 2.21
C LEU A 266 -12.10 7.21 2.77
N LEU A 267 -11.25 6.20 2.97
CA LEU A 267 -9.85 6.40 3.35
C LEU A 267 -9.10 7.20 2.28
N ASN A 268 -9.27 6.90 0.99
CA ASN A 268 -8.62 7.64 -0.07
C ASN A 268 -9.04 9.12 -0.11
N ALA A 269 -10.33 9.40 0.12
CA ALA A 269 -10.83 10.77 0.25
C ALA A 269 -10.30 11.47 1.50
N GLY A 270 -10.21 10.74 2.61
CA GLY A 270 -9.69 11.24 3.89
C GLY A 270 -8.26 11.75 3.77
N TRP A 271 -7.39 11.07 3.06
CA TRP A 271 -6.01 11.53 2.84
C TRP A 271 -5.93 12.88 2.15
N LEU A 272 -6.78 13.14 1.15
CA LEU A 272 -6.82 14.46 0.48
C LEU A 272 -7.26 15.57 1.41
N LEU A 273 -8.19 15.25 2.33
CA LEU A 273 -8.72 16.23 3.30
C LEU A 273 -7.76 16.44 4.48
N LEU A 274 -7.05 15.39 4.88
CA LEU A 274 -6.17 15.39 6.05
C LEU A 274 -4.79 15.97 5.72
N ASP A 275 -4.19 15.56 4.61
CA ASP A 275 -2.81 15.91 4.23
C ASP A 275 -2.67 16.02 2.71
N PRO A 276 -3.23 17.09 2.08
CA PRO A 276 -3.12 17.27 0.64
C PRO A 276 -1.65 17.46 0.25
N ILE A 277 -1.22 16.73 -0.79
CA ILE A 277 0.17 16.77 -1.27
C ILE A 277 0.30 17.91 -2.28
N THR A 278 0.62 19.08 -1.79
CA THR A 278 0.71 20.33 -2.60
C THR A 278 2.14 20.82 -2.81
N THR A 279 3.13 20.19 -2.16
CA THR A 279 4.53 20.61 -2.23
C THR A 279 5.49 19.42 -2.38
N PRO A 280 6.71 19.63 -2.94
CA PRO A 280 7.75 18.61 -3.00
C PRO A 280 8.12 18.01 -1.64
N GLU A 281 8.10 18.81 -0.56
CA GLU A 281 8.42 18.33 0.80
C GLU A 281 7.37 17.32 1.30
N ARG A 282 6.08 17.56 0.99
CA ARG A 282 4.99 16.62 1.31
C ARG A 282 5.14 15.33 0.50
N ALA A 283 5.47 15.44 -0.78
CA ALA A 283 5.77 14.27 -1.60
C ALA A 283 6.99 13.50 -1.07
N ALA A 284 8.06 14.19 -0.64
CA ALA A 284 9.24 13.57 -0.04
C ALA A 284 8.89 12.77 1.22
N ALA A 285 8.06 13.33 2.11
CA ALA A 285 7.61 12.63 3.31
C ALA A 285 6.79 11.36 2.96
N LEU A 286 5.94 11.43 1.93
CA LEU A 286 5.18 10.29 1.45
C LEU A 286 6.07 9.21 0.82
N PHE A 287 7.04 9.60 0.00
CA PHE A 287 7.99 8.66 -0.62
C PHE A 287 8.90 7.99 0.43
N ALA A 288 9.37 8.76 1.42
CA ALA A 288 10.11 8.20 2.55
C ALA A 288 9.28 7.19 3.34
N TRP A 289 8.02 7.50 3.62
CA TRP A 289 7.12 6.58 4.30
C TRP A 289 6.91 5.26 3.51
N TRP A 290 6.73 5.33 2.18
CA TRP A 290 6.62 4.16 1.32
C TRP A 290 7.91 3.32 1.28
N HIS A 291 9.05 3.99 1.22
CA HIS A 291 10.37 3.35 1.27
C HIS A 291 10.56 2.62 2.61
N ASP A 292 10.40 3.35 3.73
CA ASP A 292 10.66 2.83 5.06
C ASP A 292 9.70 1.72 5.46
N ARG A 293 8.48 1.74 4.92
CA ARG A 293 7.51 0.67 5.14
C ARG A 293 8.07 -0.70 4.76
N VAL A 294 8.74 -0.81 3.63
CA VAL A 294 9.23 -2.10 3.11
C VAL A 294 10.73 -2.29 3.30
N ASP A 295 11.54 -1.28 3.10
CA ASP A 295 13.00 -1.38 3.20
C ASP A 295 13.54 -1.03 4.60
N GLY A 296 12.75 -0.34 5.44
CA GLY A 296 13.10 -0.03 6.82
C GLY A 296 13.48 -1.26 7.65
N PRO A 297 12.72 -2.37 7.66
CA PRO A 297 13.10 -3.59 8.36
C PRO A 297 14.43 -4.21 7.88
N VAL A 298 14.74 -4.10 6.58
CA VAL A 298 16.03 -4.55 6.03
C VAL A 298 17.16 -3.63 6.51
N ALA A 299 16.95 -2.31 6.45
CA ALA A 299 17.91 -1.31 6.94
C ALA A 299 18.22 -1.48 8.43
N ALA A 300 17.22 -1.85 9.22
CA ALA A 300 17.35 -2.11 10.65
C ALA A 300 17.96 -3.48 10.99
N GLY A 301 18.26 -4.33 10.00
CA GLY A 301 18.79 -5.68 10.20
C GLY A 301 17.77 -6.67 10.80
N LEU A 302 16.47 -6.33 10.76
CA LEU A 302 15.39 -7.18 11.27
C LEU A 302 14.99 -8.25 10.24
N GLU A 303 15.33 -8.03 8.98
CA GLU A 303 15.05 -8.97 7.89
C GLU A 303 16.25 -9.06 6.94
N HIS A 304 16.52 -10.28 6.42
CA HIS A 304 17.61 -10.56 5.50
C HIS A 304 17.07 -10.94 4.14
N ARG A 305 16.81 -9.95 3.31
CA ARG A 305 16.34 -10.08 1.93
C ARG A 305 16.78 -8.92 1.05
N THR A 306 16.57 -9.06 -0.24
CA THR A 306 16.81 -7.97 -1.21
C THR A 306 16.01 -6.71 -0.86
N TRP A 307 16.61 -5.56 -1.16
CA TRP A 307 15.96 -4.26 -1.11
C TRP A 307 14.94 -4.13 -2.24
N LEU A 308 13.79 -3.53 -1.95
CA LEU A 308 12.76 -3.27 -2.96
C LEU A 308 12.96 -1.92 -3.67
N TRP A 309 13.39 -0.91 -2.95
CA TRP A 309 13.68 0.42 -3.49
C TRP A 309 15.18 0.75 -3.47
N GLY A 310 15.90 0.29 -2.47
CA GLY A 310 17.30 0.69 -2.20
C GLY A 310 17.40 2.14 -1.73
N ASN A 311 18.60 2.70 -1.74
CA ASN A 311 18.82 4.06 -1.24
C ASN A 311 18.22 5.12 -2.19
N PRO A 312 17.71 6.26 -1.66
CA PRO A 312 17.37 7.40 -2.49
C PRO A 312 18.64 7.97 -3.14
N ILE A 313 18.59 8.24 -4.44
CA ILE A 313 19.69 8.80 -5.24
C ILE A 313 19.39 10.19 -5.79
N SER A 314 18.19 10.72 -5.50
CA SER A 314 17.79 12.11 -5.78
C SER A 314 16.92 12.66 -4.66
N GLY A 315 16.76 13.99 -4.61
CA GLY A 315 15.60 14.61 -3.98
C GLY A 315 14.34 14.38 -4.80
N VAL A 316 13.20 14.93 -4.33
CA VAL A 316 11.99 15.01 -5.14
C VAL A 316 12.17 16.07 -6.20
N VAL A 317 11.88 15.70 -7.45
CA VAL A 317 11.96 16.58 -8.61
C VAL A 317 10.63 16.57 -9.37
N SER A 318 10.37 17.65 -10.11
CA SER A 318 9.24 17.77 -11.03
C SER A 318 9.66 17.28 -12.41
N GLU A 319 8.83 16.46 -13.04
CA GLU A 319 9.03 15.96 -14.39
C GLU A 319 7.79 16.18 -15.25
N PRO A 320 7.94 16.55 -16.53
CA PRO A 320 6.81 16.71 -17.43
C PRO A 320 5.93 15.46 -17.48
N TYR A 321 4.62 15.66 -17.25
CA TYR A 321 3.59 14.65 -17.45
C TYR A 321 2.25 15.33 -17.69
N GLN A 322 1.75 15.23 -18.92
CA GLN A 322 0.66 16.07 -19.43
C GLN A 322 -0.61 16.03 -18.58
N GLU A 323 -0.99 14.86 -18.08
CA GLU A 323 -2.22 14.64 -17.32
C GLU A 323 -2.08 15.00 -15.84
N SER A 324 -0.87 15.31 -15.38
CA SER A 324 -0.65 15.78 -14.00
C SER A 324 -1.10 17.24 -13.84
N PRO A 325 -1.53 17.64 -12.64
CA PRO A 325 -1.83 19.05 -12.34
C PRO A 325 -0.65 19.97 -12.68
N GLY A 326 -0.90 20.97 -13.50
CA GLY A 326 0.17 21.87 -13.98
C GLY A 326 1.07 21.30 -15.08
N GLY A 327 0.82 20.07 -15.55
CA GLY A 327 1.60 19.41 -16.60
C GLY A 327 2.86 18.70 -16.09
N ASP A 328 3.07 18.62 -14.78
CA ASP A 328 4.23 17.99 -14.15
C ASP A 328 3.81 17.02 -13.05
N ARG A 329 4.50 15.89 -12.98
CA ARG A 329 4.41 14.92 -11.85
C ARG A 329 5.60 15.07 -10.92
N LEU A 330 5.41 14.69 -9.64
CA LEU A 330 6.49 14.63 -8.67
C LEU A 330 7.11 13.24 -8.67
N VAL A 331 8.44 13.17 -8.72
CA VAL A 331 9.18 11.91 -8.74
C VAL A 331 10.38 11.96 -7.80
N GLN A 332 10.77 10.78 -7.28
CA GLN A 332 12.04 10.58 -6.59
C GLN A 332 12.69 9.30 -7.07
N TYR A 333 13.99 9.36 -7.34
CA TYR A 333 14.78 8.22 -7.79
C TYR A 333 15.44 7.51 -6.62
N PHE A 334 15.42 6.19 -6.70
CA PHE A 334 16.08 5.26 -5.79
C PHE A 334 16.99 4.34 -6.59
N ASP A 335 17.94 3.67 -5.97
CA ASP A 335 18.83 2.72 -6.66
C ASP A 335 18.07 1.77 -7.58
N LYS A 336 16.95 1.22 -7.07
CA LYS A 336 16.21 0.13 -7.71
C LYS A 336 14.92 0.58 -8.39
N GLY A 337 14.70 1.88 -8.53
CA GLY A 337 13.48 2.37 -9.20
C GLY A 337 13.23 3.85 -9.04
N ARG A 338 12.04 4.28 -9.42
CA ARG A 338 11.53 5.65 -9.27
C ARG A 338 10.15 5.59 -8.63
N MET A 339 9.90 6.38 -7.61
CA MET A 339 8.55 6.65 -7.12
C MET A 339 7.97 7.84 -7.85
N GLU A 340 6.70 7.74 -8.26
CA GLU A 340 5.97 8.75 -9.00
C GLU A 340 4.65 9.07 -8.33
N LEU A 341 4.32 10.36 -8.26
CA LEU A 341 3.04 10.89 -7.85
C LEU A 341 2.49 11.73 -9.00
N THR A 342 1.59 11.13 -9.77
CA THR A 342 1.06 11.72 -11.00
C THR A 342 -0.19 12.58 -10.74
N HIS A 343 -1.07 12.16 -9.82
CA HIS A 343 -2.34 12.83 -9.51
C HIS A 343 -2.46 13.10 -8.00
N PRO A 344 -1.67 14.05 -7.45
CA PRO A 344 -1.67 14.36 -6.02
C PRO A 344 -2.97 14.98 -5.52
N ASP A 345 -3.82 15.46 -6.42
CA ASP A 345 -5.09 16.16 -6.21
C ASP A 345 -6.33 15.25 -6.30
N GLN A 346 -6.14 13.95 -6.57
CA GLN A 346 -7.24 13.00 -6.73
C GLN A 346 -7.27 11.95 -5.62
N PRO A 347 -8.45 11.46 -5.22
CA PRO A 347 -8.60 10.33 -4.30
C PRO A 347 -8.26 9.02 -5.01
N ILE A 348 -6.96 8.78 -5.22
CA ILE A 348 -6.47 7.56 -5.86
C ILE A 348 -6.42 6.45 -4.81
N ASP A 349 -6.82 5.24 -5.21
CA ASP A 349 -6.59 4.03 -4.42
C ASP A 349 -5.13 4.02 -3.91
N ALA A 350 -4.97 3.91 -2.60
CA ALA A 350 -3.66 3.98 -1.95
C ALA A 350 -2.62 3.02 -2.57
N ARG A 351 -3.06 1.89 -3.12
CA ARG A 351 -2.20 0.91 -3.81
C ARG A 351 -1.57 1.45 -5.10
N TRP A 352 -2.18 2.48 -5.70
CA TRP A 352 -1.78 3.11 -6.95
C TRP A 352 -1.38 4.58 -6.81
N ALA A 353 -1.48 5.12 -5.59
CA ALA A 353 -1.12 6.52 -5.33
C ALA A 353 0.34 6.82 -5.67
N ILE A 354 1.22 5.83 -5.45
CA ILE A 354 2.61 5.86 -5.85
C ILE A 354 2.88 4.70 -6.81
N THR A 355 3.40 5.02 -7.98
CA THR A 355 3.79 4.03 -8.98
C THR A 355 5.30 4.03 -9.22
N GLY A 356 5.81 2.95 -9.82
CA GLY A 356 7.25 2.75 -10.03
C GLY A 356 7.80 3.32 -11.32
N GLY A 357 7.00 4.03 -12.15
CA GLY A 357 7.39 4.42 -13.51
C GLY A 357 7.64 3.23 -14.44
N ARG A 358 7.50 3.41 -15.74
CA ARG A 358 7.72 2.34 -16.75
C ARG A 358 9.19 2.27 -17.19
N LEU A 359 10.14 2.33 -16.24
CA LEU A 359 11.56 2.55 -16.51
C LEU A 359 12.18 1.50 -17.42
N ALA A 360 11.85 0.21 -17.22
CA ALA A 360 12.39 -0.86 -18.06
C ALA A 360 11.85 -0.76 -19.48
N TRP A 361 10.55 -0.55 -19.63
CA TRP A 361 9.91 -0.36 -20.93
C TRP A 361 10.49 0.85 -21.68
N GLU A 362 10.66 1.98 -20.98
CA GLU A 362 11.22 3.21 -21.55
C GLU A 362 12.66 2.99 -22.06
N MET A 363 13.52 2.36 -21.26
CA MET A 363 14.91 2.09 -21.65
C MET A 363 15.02 1.05 -22.77
N ILE A 364 14.15 0.02 -22.79
CA ILE A 364 14.15 -1.00 -23.84
C ILE A 364 13.65 -0.43 -25.16
N THR A 365 12.55 0.35 -25.13
CA THR A 365 11.95 0.93 -26.33
C THR A 365 12.67 2.18 -26.80
N GLY A 366 13.34 2.90 -25.90
CA GLY A 366 13.92 4.21 -26.17
C GLY A 366 12.88 5.33 -26.18
N GLN A 367 11.71 5.11 -25.57
CA GLN A 367 10.57 6.04 -25.55
C GLN A 367 10.32 6.53 -24.13
N ARG A 368 10.72 7.76 -23.78
CA ARG A 368 10.43 8.35 -22.48
C ARG A 368 8.96 8.80 -22.43
N GLN A 369 8.22 8.33 -21.44
CA GLN A 369 6.81 8.69 -21.23
C GLN A 369 6.68 10.06 -20.53
N ILE A 370 5.93 10.98 -21.16
CA ILE A 370 5.64 12.34 -20.67
C ILE A 370 4.13 12.64 -20.59
N GLY A 371 3.32 11.62 -20.68
CA GLY A 371 1.85 11.62 -20.59
C GLY A 371 1.33 10.21 -20.81
N ASP A 372 0.02 9.98 -20.64
CA ASP A 372 -0.59 8.65 -20.77
C ASP A 372 -0.35 8.04 -22.15
N SER A 373 -0.38 8.89 -23.20
CA SER A 373 -0.15 8.50 -24.60
C SER A 373 0.95 9.30 -25.29
N GLN A 374 1.73 10.11 -24.56
CA GLN A 374 2.78 10.95 -25.10
C GLN A 374 4.17 10.45 -24.72
N PHE A 375 5.06 10.45 -25.70
CA PHE A 375 6.42 9.92 -25.58
C PHE A 375 7.45 10.81 -26.29
N ILE A 376 8.66 10.86 -25.73
CA ILE A 376 9.84 11.47 -26.37
C ILE A 376 10.80 10.35 -26.73
N ALA A 377 11.22 10.29 -28.01
CA ALA A 377 12.19 9.32 -28.48
C ALA A 377 13.61 9.73 -28.05
N LEU A 378 14.26 8.90 -27.25
CA LEU A 378 15.66 9.05 -26.81
C LEU A 378 16.59 7.98 -27.36
N GLY A 379 16.04 6.91 -27.94
CA GLY A 379 16.75 5.71 -28.33
C GLY A 379 16.96 4.70 -27.19
N PRO A 380 17.01 3.40 -27.49
CA PRO A 380 17.17 2.35 -26.48
C PRO A 380 18.47 2.49 -25.68
N ALA A 381 18.43 2.15 -24.39
CA ALA A 381 19.58 2.28 -23.50
C ALA A 381 20.65 1.20 -23.76
N ALA A 382 21.87 1.60 -24.09
CA ALA A 382 23.02 0.73 -24.23
C ALA A 382 23.71 0.45 -22.87
N ILE A 383 22.92 0.16 -21.85
CA ILE A 383 23.36 -0.08 -20.47
C ILE A 383 23.10 -1.56 -20.14
N PRO A 384 24.06 -2.31 -19.54
CA PRO A 384 23.86 -3.68 -19.11
C PRO A 384 22.64 -3.85 -18.20
N VAL A 385 21.83 -4.88 -18.49
CA VAL A 385 20.62 -5.18 -17.69
C VAL A 385 20.96 -5.82 -16.35
N ALA A 386 22.05 -6.61 -16.32
CA ALA A 386 22.49 -7.35 -15.14
C ALA A 386 24.01 -7.44 -15.09
N GLY A 387 24.54 -7.69 -13.89
CA GLY A 387 25.97 -7.84 -13.64
C GLY A 387 26.73 -6.51 -13.58
N ASP A 388 28.05 -6.61 -13.55
CA ASP A 388 28.95 -5.47 -13.54
C ASP A 388 28.83 -4.68 -14.86
N ALA A 389 29.04 -3.36 -14.82
CA ALA A 389 28.93 -2.48 -15.98
C ALA A 389 30.16 -2.65 -16.92
N VAL A 390 30.28 -3.82 -17.55
CA VAL A 390 31.39 -4.16 -18.46
C VAL A 390 30.89 -4.37 -19.88
N ALA A 391 31.77 -4.11 -20.85
CA ALA A 391 31.49 -4.40 -22.24
C ALA A 391 31.27 -5.91 -22.46
N GLY A 392 30.31 -6.27 -23.31
CA GLY A 392 30.02 -7.66 -23.65
C GLY A 392 28.85 -8.27 -22.85
N SER A 393 28.18 -7.49 -22.00
CA SER A 393 26.92 -7.90 -21.34
C SER A 393 25.69 -7.48 -22.16
N PRO A 394 24.57 -8.24 -22.13
CA PRO A 394 23.31 -7.82 -22.73
C PRO A 394 22.81 -6.51 -22.12
N THR A 395 22.33 -5.60 -22.97
CA THR A 395 21.84 -4.27 -22.58
C THR A 395 20.32 -4.18 -22.72
N TYR A 396 19.70 -3.11 -22.22
CA TYR A 396 18.28 -2.86 -22.47
C TYR A 396 17.98 -2.78 -23.97
N ALA A 397 18.87 -2.20 -24.77
CA ALA A 397 18.72 -2.14 -26.24
C ALA A 397 18.67 -3.54 -26.88
N THR A 398 19.40 -4.52 -26.36
CA THR A 398 19.39 -5.89 -26.89
C THR A 398 18.10 -6.65 -26.59
N LEU A 399 17.30 -6.19 -25.61
CA LEU A 399 15.99 -6.76 -25.31
C LEU A 399 14.87 -6.24 -26.23
N ARG A 400 15.07 -5.11 -26.94
CA ARG A 400 14.02 -4.50 -27.75
C ARG A 400 13.37 -5.45 -28.77
N PRO A 401 14.13 -6.22 -29.59
CA PRO A 401 13.52 -7.18 -30.53
C PRO A 401 12.82 -8.34 -29.83
N LEU A 402 13.10 -8.59 -28.54
CA LEU A 402 12.53 -9.68 -27.77
C LEU A 402 11.21 -9.34 -27.08
N LEU A 403 10.74 -8.09 -27.16
CA LEU A 403 9.43 -7.68 -26.67
C LEU A 403 8.26 -8.38 -27.38
N SER A 404 8.49 -8.93 -28.57
CA SER A 404 7.51 -9.69 -29.34
C SER A 404 7.92 -11.17 -29.51
N ALA A 405 8.90 -11.64 -28.74
CA ALA A 405 9.33 -13.03 -28.82
C ALA A 405 8.23 -13.96 -28.31
N PRO A 406 7.95 -15.09 -28.98
CA PRO A 406 6.95 -16.04 -28.50
C PRO A 406 7.34 -16.61 -27.15
N ALA A 407 6.34 -16.75 -26.26
CA ALA A 407 6.58 -17.34 -24.95
C ALA A 407 6.98 -18.82 -25.06
N PRO A 408 7.89 -19.30 -24.18
CA PRO A 408 8.11 -20.73 -24.02
C PRO A 408 6.85 -21.41 -23.49
N SER A 409 6.72 -22.72 -23.74
CA SER A 409 5.57 -23.49 -23.25
C SER A 409 5.47 -23.41 -21.72
N PRO A 410 4.29 -23.17 -21.14
CA PRO A 410 4.12 -23.16 -19.70
C PRO A 410 4.64 -24.44 -19.05
N GLY A 411 5.40 -24.31 -17.96
CA GLY A 411 6.00 -25.44 -17.25
C GLY A 411 7.27 -26.02 -17.91
N SER A 412 7.70 -25.51 -19.07
CA SER A 412 8.97 -25.93 -19.67
C SER A 412 10.15 -25.36 -18.87
N VAL A 413 11.25 -26.11 -18.81
CA VAL A 413 12.49 -25.65 -18.17
C VAL A 413 13.13 -24.54 -19.00
N VAL A 414 13.55 -23.45 -18.35
CA VAL A 414 14.17 -22.30 -19.00
C VAL A 414 15.67 -22.56 -19.21
N THR A 415 16.07 -22.79 -20.45
CA THR A 415 17.46 -23.03 -20.86
C THR A 415 17.97 -22.00 -21.86
N GLN A 416 17.13 -21.04 -22.25
CA GLN A 416 17.44 -19.99 -23.21
C GLN A 416 18.46 -18.99 -22.66
N VAL A 417 19.54 -18.75 -23.39
CA VAL A 417 20.60 -17.80 -23.05
C VAL A 417 20.56 -16.62 -24.01
N LEU A 418 20.51 -15.42 -23.46
CA LEU A 418 20.63 -14.16 -24.21
C LEU A 418 22.11 -13.74 -24.24
N THR A 419 22.64 -13.59 -25.42
CA THR A 419 24.02 -13.12 -25.64
C THR A 419 24.08 -11.59 -25.77
N ALA A 420 25.27 -11.01 -25.65
CA ALA A 420 25.47 -9.57 -25.72
C ALA A 420 25.01 -8.92 -27.04
N ASN A 421 25.01 -9.65 -28.15
CA ASN A 421 24.54 -9.16 -29.45
C ASN A 421 23.03 -9.35 -29.67
N GLY A 422 22.26 -9.80 -28.64
CA GLY A 422 20.81 -10.02 -28.71
C GLY A 422 20.41 -11.39 -29.30
N THR A 423 21.35 -12.29 -29.59
CA THR A 423 21.01 -13.64 -30.06
C THR A 423 20.59 -14.51 -28.89
N VAL A 424 19.49 -15.26 -29.06
CA VAL A 424 19.01 -16.25 -28.09
C VAL A 424 19.50 -17.64 -28.54
N THR A 425 20.19 -18.35 -27.65
CA THR A 425 20.70 -19.72 -27.85
C THR A 425 20.17 -20.62 -26.73
N ASP A 426 20.33 -21.93 -26.88
CA ASP A 426 19.92 -22.89 -25.84
C ASP A 426 21.17 -23.48 -25.16
N ASP A 427 21.16 -23.56 -23.80
CA ASP A 427 22.21 -24.21 -23.02
C ASP A 427 21.57 -25.24 -22.06
N PRO A 428 21.58 -26.53 -22.42
CA PRO A 428 20.93 -27.58 -21.60
C PRO A 428 21.49 -27.72 -20.19
N ARG A 429 22.71 -27.22 -19.90
CA ARG A 429 23.30 -27.27 -18.54
C ARG A 429 22.48 -26.48 -17.54
N LEU A 430 21.80 -25.42 -18.00
CA LEU A 430 20.97 -24.56 -17.17
C LEU A 430 19.69 -25.25 -16.65
N ALA A 431 19.34 -26.40 -17.23
CA ALA A 431 18.25 -27.24 -16.70
C ALA A 431 18.51 -27.71 -15.27
N ALA A 432 19.77 -27.74 -14.84
CA ALA A 432 20.14 -28.10 -13.45
C ALA A 432 19.57 -27.11 -12.42
N TYR A 433 19.28 -25.87 -12.80
CA TYR A 433 18.68 -24.88 -11.90
C TYR A 433 17.16 -25.06 -11.73
N ASN A 434 16.52 -25.92 -12.54
CA ASN A 434 15.11 -26.30 -12.44
C ASN A 434 14.14 -25.12 -12.41
N VAL A 435 14.40 -24.08 -13.20
CA VAL A 435 13.53 -22.90 -13.36
C VAL A 435 12.54 -23.16 -14.47
N HIS A 436 11.25 -22.87 -14.26
CA HIS A 436 10.19 -23.14 -15.21
C HIS A 436 9.50 -21.85 -15.70
N ALA A 437 9.12 -21.87 -16.97
CA ALA A 437 8.35 -20.81 -17.59
C ALA A 437 6.90 -20.82 -17.09
N GLY A 438 6.38 -19.64 -16.74
CA GLY A 438 4.96 -19.46 -16.37
C GLY A 438 4.02 -19.37 -17.57
N ALA A 439 2.72 -19.38 -17.29
CA ALA A 439 1.70 -19.15 -18.31
C ALA A 439 1.79 -17.71 -18.83
N PRO A 440 1.62 -17.49 -20.15
CA PRO A 440 1.65 -16.16 -20.74
C PRO A 440 0.55 -15.25 -20.20
N ASP A 441 0.90 -14.03 -19.87
CA ASP A 441 -0.07 -12.98 -19.56
C ASP A 441 -0.84 -12.60 -20.84
N PRO A 442 -2.18 -12.50 -20.79
CA PRO A 442 -2.99 -12.22 -21.99
C PRO A 442 -2.70 -10.87 -22.66
N ALA A 443 -2.22 -9.87 -21.91
CA ALA A 443 -1.97 -8.53 -22.44
C ALA A 443 -0.61 -8.41 -23.11
N THR A 444 0.40 -9.16 -22.64
CA THR A 444 1.79 -9.02 -23.10
C THR A 444 2.31 -10.25 -23.85
N GLY A 445 1.69 -11.41 -23.65
CA GLY A 445 2.13 -12.68 -24.24
C GLY A 445 3.34 -13.31 -23.56
N HIS A 446 3.83 -12.75 -22.42
CA HIS A 446 5.00 -13.25 -21.67
C HIS A 446 4.59 -13.84 -20.33
N GLY A 447 5.13 -15.02 -19.98
CA GLY A 447 4.88 -15.68 -18.69
C GLY A 447 5.98 -15.36 -17.67
N ILE A 448 5.60 -15.28 -16.39
CA ILE A 448 6.55 -15.03 -15.31
C ILE A 448 7.22 -16.36 -14.91
N ALA A 449 8.57 -16.42 -14.86
CA ALA A 449 9.28 -17.60 -14.37
C ALA A 449 8.92 -17.90 -12.91
N ASP A 450 8.85 -19.17 -12.54
CA ASP A 450 8.39 -19.64 -11.22
C ASP A 450 9.19 -19.05 -10.05
N VAL A 451 10.49 -18.84 -10.18
CA VAL A 451 11.33 -18.18 -9.17
C VAL A 451 10.93 -16.73 -8.95
N PHE A 452 10.54 -16.00 -10.00
CA PHE A 452 10.05 -14.63 -9.88
C PHE A 452 8.61 -14.58 -9.41
N ALA A 453 7.76 -15.51 -9.85
CA ALA A 453 6.40 -15.63 -9.34
C ALA A 453 6.39 -15.91 -7.82
N SER A 454 7.27 -16.80 -7.35
CA SER A 454 7.46 -17.07 -5.92
C SER A 454 7.93 -15.84 -5.15
N PHE A 455 8.86 -15.07 -5.72
CA PHE A 455 9.32 -13.80 -5.13
C PHE A 455 8.19 -12.79 -5.01
N THR A 456 7.33 -12.66 -6.03
CA THR A 456 6.21 -11.70 -6.00
C THR A 456 5.14 -12.04 -4.96
N ALA A 457 5.07 -13.30 -4.55
CA ALA A 457 4.12 -13.78 -3.53
C ALA A 457 4.70 -13.77 -2.10
N GLN A 458 5.93 -13.29 -1.92
CA GLN A 458 6.59 -13.34 -0.61
C GLN A 458 5.92 -12.43 0.42
N TRP A 459 5.87 -12.96 1.64
CA TRP A 459 5.59 -12.22 2.86
C TRP A 459 6.89 -11.85 3.54
N GLY A 460 6.91 -10.69 4.19
CA GLY A 460 8.06 -10.24 4.96
C GLY A 460 7.67 -9.17 5.95
N LEU A 461 8.65 -8.69 6.70
CA LEU A 461 8.43 -7.66 7.68
C LEU A 461 8.22 -6.30 6.98
N VAL A 462 7.17 -5.61 7.39
CA VAL A 462 6.87 -4.23 7.01
C VAL A 462 6.70 -3.36 8.25
N GLN A 463 7.04 -2.09 8.14
CA GLN A 463 6.80 -1.11 9.20
C GLN A 463 5.44 -0.41 8.98
N VAL A 464 4.59 -0.40 10.01
CA VAL A 464 3.30 0.28 10.00
C VAL A 464 3.08 0.95 11.36
N ALA A 465 2.89 2.25 11.38
CA ALA A 465 2.64 3.04 12.60
C ALA A 465 3.66 2.78 13.73
N GLY A 466 4.96 2.69 13.39
CA GLY A 466 6.03 2.43 14.34
C GLY A 466 6.16 0.97 14.81
N HIS A 467 5.33 0.06 14.29
CA HIS A 467 5.38 -1.37 14.59
C HIS A 467 5.80 -2.18 13.37
N VAL A 468 6.49 -3.30 13.61
CA VAL A 468 6.89 -4.25 12.57
C VAL A 468 5.92 -5.45 12.58
N ARG A 469 5.40 -5.81 11.42
CA ARG A 469 4.51 -6.96 11.25
C ARG A 469 4.73 -7.64 9.91
N SER A 470 4.29 -8.90 9.77
CA SER A 470 4.41 -9.64 8.51
C SER A 470 3.22 -9.33 7.58
N GLU A 471 3.53 -8.88 6.36
CA GLU A 471 2.56 -8.60 5.29
C GLU A 471 3.11 -9.06 3.93
N PRO A 472 2.26 -9.14 2.87
CA PRO A 472 2.75 -9.26 1.51
C PRO A 472 3.68 -8.09 1.17
N LEU A 473 4.90 -8.39 0.71
CA LEU A 473 5.90 -7.35 0.38
C LEU A 473 5.51 -6.55 -0.86
N LEU A 474 4.89 -7.21 -1.84
CA LEU A 474 4.43 -6.65 -3.11
C LEU A 474 2.91 -6.81 -3.19
N ASN A 475 2.15 -5.72 -3.02
CA ASN A 475 0.69 -5.80 -3.05
C ASN A 475 0.02 -4.54 -3.61
N PRO A 476 -0.52 -4.59 -4.84
CA PRO A 476 -0.36 -5.70 -5.79
C PRO A 476 1.03 -5.67 -6.46
N PRO A 477 1.61 -6.82 -6.84
CA PRO A 477 2.92 -6.89 -7.49
C PRO A 477 3.02 -6.01 -8.74
N VAL A 478 1.94 -5.90 -9.52
CA VAL A 478 1.87 -5.10 -10.74
C VAL A 478 2.07 -3.60 -10.51
N ALA A 479 1.75 -3.08 -9.32
CA ALA A 479 1.98 -1.67 -9.00
C ALA A 479 3.48 -1.33 -8.99
N LEU A 480 4.32 -2.25 -8.53
CA LEU A 480 5.76 -2.06 -8.45
C LEU A 480 6.51 -2.57 -9.69
N LEU A 481 6.09 -3.70 -10.26
CA LEU A 481 6.78 -4.35 -11.37
C LEU A 481 6.21 -3.99 -12.74
N GLY A 482 4.90 -3.75 -12.84
CA GLY A 482 4.16 -3.77 -14.12
C GLY A 482 3.94 -5.21 -14.61
N LEU A 483 3.44 -5.35 -15.83
CA LEU A 483 3.28 -6.63 -16.51
C LEU A 483 4.64 -7.14 -17.04
N PRO A 484 4.85 -8.46 -17.19
CA PRO A 484 6.05 -9.00 -17.82
C PRO A 484 6.10 -8.58 -19.28
N ILE A 485 7.24 -8.05 -19.75
CA ILE A 485 7.43 -7.60 -21.14
C ILE A 485 8.53 -8.36 -21.87
N THR A 486 9.21 -9.29 -21.20
CA THR A 486 10.16 -10.23 -21.83
C THR A 486 9.91 -11.64 -21.30
N ASN A 487 10.35 -12.63 -22.08
CA ASN A 487 10.54 -13.97 -21.55
C ASN A 487 11.71 -13.98 -20.55
N PRO A 488 11.81 -14.97 -19.65
CA PRO A 488 13.00 -15.17 -18.84
C PRO A 488 14.17 -15.67 -19.71
N TYR A 489 15.35 -15.05 -19.56
CA TYR A 489 16.56 -15.43 -20.26
C TYR A 489 17.72 -15.54 -19.28
N TRP A 490 18.52 -16.59 -19.42
CA TRP A 490 19.81 -16.67 -18.76
C TRP A 490 20.82 -15.76 -19.48
N VAL A 491 21.69 -15.13 -18.70
CA VAL A 491 22.82 -14.34 -19.17
C VAL A 491 24.07 -14.76 -18.40
N ARG A 492 25.24 -14.76 -19.07
CA ARG A 492 26.52 -14.99 -18.41
C ARG A 492 27.23 -13.67 -18.25
N VAL A 493 27.23 -13.17 -17.03
CA VAL A 493 27.73 -11.82 -16.71
C VAL A 493 28.64 -11.86 -15.50
N PRO A 494 29.67 -10.99 -15.42
CA PRO A 494 30.41 -10.81 -14.18
C PRO A 494 29.56 -10.11 -13.13
N VAL A 495 29.64 -10.61 -11.89
CA VAL A 495 29.05 -10.02 -10.70
C VAL A 495 30.15 -10.03 -9.63
N GLY A 496 30.59 -8.84 -9.19
CA GLY A 496 31.72 -8.72 -8.28
C GLY A 496 33.02 -9.28 -8.86
N GLY A 497 33.21 -9.18 -10.18
CA GLY A 497 34.38 -9.67 -10.92
C GLY A 497 34.41 -11.18 -11.18
N ARG A 498 33.38 -11.94 -10.85
CA ARG A 498 33.23 -13.37 -11.17
C ARG A 498 32.05 -13.57 -12.12
N VAL A 499 32.24 -14.50 -13.09
CA VAL A 499 31.18 -14.81 -14.07
C VAL A 499 30.16 -15.75 -13.43
N HIS A 500 28.89 -15.35 -13.47
CA HIS A 500 27.74 -16.11 -13.00
C HIS A 500 26.73 -16.34 -14.10
N ASP A 501 25.99 -17.43 -14.00
CA ASP A 501 24.76 -17.63 -14.74
C ASP A 501 23.64 -16.90 -13.97
N VAL A 502 23.06 -15.85 -14.56
CA VAL A 502 22.02 -15.01 -13.97
C VAL A 502 20.78 -15.10 -14.86
N LEU A 503 19.63 -15.46 -14.29
CA LEU A 503 18.36 -15.35 -15.01
C LEU A 503 17.87 -13.92 -14.92
N ILE A 504 17.48 -13.33 -16.06
CA ILE A 504 16.85 -12.01 -16.11
C ILE A 504 15.43 -12.11 -16.66
N GLN A 505 14.54 -11.30 -16.15
CA GLN A 505 13.23 -11.05 -16.73
C GLN A 505 12.82 -9.61 -16.51
N CYS A 506 12.42 -8.89 -17.56
CA CYS A 506 11.95 -7.51 -17.45
C CYS A 506 10.42 -7.43 -17.47
N PHE A 507 9.94 -6.57 -16.61
CA PHE A 507 8.57 -6.12 -16.50
C PHE A 507 8.52 -4.66 -16.98
N GLU A 508 7.33 -4.06 -17.14
CA GLU A 508 7.23 -2.68 -17.62
C GLU A 508 8.06 -1.69 -16.78
N ARG A 509 8.10 -1.90 -15.46
CA ARG A 509 8.69 -0.96 -14.50
C ARG A 509 10.07 -1.35 -14.05
N ARG A 510 10.39 -2.65 -13.99
CA ARG A 510 11.64 -3.19 -13.42
C ARG A 510 12.11 -4.44 -14.15
N CYS A 511 13.40 -4.74 -14.02
CA CYS A 511 13.93 -6.05 -14.37
C CYS A 511 14.34 -6.77 -13.08
N LEU A 512 13.97 -8.03 -12.96
CA LEU A 512 14.39 -8.93 -11.89
C LEU A 512 15.56 -9.78 -12.35
N THR A 513 16.46 -10.10 -11.42
CA THR A 513 17.57 -11.04 -11.63
C THR A 513 17.46 -12.18 -10.63
N TYR A 514 17.81 -13.40 -11.05
CA TYR A 514 17.93 -14.55 -10.17
C TYR A 514 19.33 -15.13 -10.34
N THR A 515 20.09 -15.12 -9.24
CA THR A 515 21.44 -15.69 -9.15
C THR A 515 21.39 -16.89 -8.19
N PRO A 516 21.39 -18.14 -8.70
CA PRO A 516 21.20 -19.33 -7.87
C PRO A 516 22.22 -19.46 -6.73
N ASP A 517 23.45 -19.01 -6.95
CA ASP A 517 24.57 -19.14 -6.00
C ASP A 517 24.50 -18.11 -4.84
N ASN A 518 23.60 -17.13 -4.92
CA ASN A 518 23.44 -16.16 -3.85
C ASN A 518 22.79 -16.80 -2.59
N PRO A 519 23.07 -16.26 -1.39
CA PRO A 519 22.41 -16.71 -0.17
C PRO A 519 20.87 -16.62 -0.26
N PRO A 520 20.13 -17.48 0.46
CA PRO A 520 18.68 -17.36 0.55
C PRO A 520 18.25 -15.93 0.94
N GLY A 521 17.17 -15.44 0.31
CA GLY A 521 16.71 -14.05 0.46
C GLY A 521 17.37 -13.05 -0.49
N TRP A 522 18.53 -13.39 -1.08
CA TRP A 522 19.28 -12.58 -2.03
C TRP A 522 19.40 -13.21 -3.42
N GLN A 523 18.77 -14.37 -3.62
CA GLN A 523 18.81 -15.07 -4.92
C GLN A 523 18.03 -14.30 -5.99
N VAL A 524 16.87 -13.73 -5.62
CA VAL A 524 16.13 -12.82 -6.50
C VAL A 524 16.39 -11.39 -6.05
N GLU A 525 16.79 -10.54 -6.98
CA GLU A 525 17.08 -9.14 -6.71
C GLU A 525 16.37 -8.21 -7.70
N MET A 526 16.01 -7.02 -7.22
CA MET A 526 15.62 -5.90 -8.05
C MET A 526 16.87 -5.32 -8.72
N GLY A 527 16.87 -5.17 -10.04
CA GLY A 527 17.95 -4.47 -10.75
C GLY A 527 18.12 -3.01 -10.31
N ASN A 528 19.30 -2.43 -10.48
CA ASN A 528 19.58 -1.02 -10.15
C ASN A 528 19.01 -0.06 -11.22
N ILE A 529 17.76 -0.28 -11.58
CA ILE A 529 17.13 0.36 -12.74
C ILE A 529 16.97 1.88 -12.56
N GLY A 530 16.86 2.38 -11.34
CA GLY A 530 16.81 3.83 -11.09
C GLY A 530 18.11 4.53 -11.43
N GLN A 531 19.27 3.91 -11.06
CA GLN A 531 20.59 4.40 -11.44
C GLN A 531 20.79 4.32 -12.97
N HIS A 532 20.42 3.19 -13.58
CA HIS A 532 20.52 2.99 -15.03
C HIS A 532 19.69 4.02 -15.79
N TYR A 533 18.50 4.31 -15.32
CA TYR A 533 17.58 5.25 -15.95
C TYR A 533 18.11 6.70 -15.89
N LEU A 534 18.62 7.15 -14.75
CA LEU A 534 19.25 8.47 -14.65
C LEU A 534 20.47 8.59 -15.56
N HIS A 535 21.30 7.55 -15.62
CA HIS A 535 22.45 7.52 -16.52
C HIS A 535 22.02 7.58 -18.01
N TRP A 536 20.96 6.85 -18.37
CA TRP A 536 20.39 6.90 -19.72
C TRP A 536 19.88 8.30 -20.09
N LEU A 537 19.15 8.98 -19.21
CA LEU A 537 18.68 10.35 -19.44
C LEU A 537 19.84 11.34 -19.64
N GLN A 538 20.89 11.24 -18.84
CA GLN A 538 22.08 12.09 -18.94
C GLN A 538 22.79 11.89 -20.27
N THR A 539 23.00 10.66 -20.71
CA THR A 539 23.69 10.34 -21.96
C THR A 539 22.87 10.72 -23.18
N ALA A 540 21.56 10.55 -23.16
CA ALA A 540 20.67 10.94 -24.24
C ALA A 540 20.62 12.48 -24.40
N THR A 541 20.60 13.24 -23.29
CA THR A 541 20.63 14.70 -23.30
C THR A 541 21.94 15.23 -23.87
N LEU A 542 23.06 14.68 -23.47
CA LEU A 542 24.39 15.06 -24.00
C LEU A 542 24.49 14.80 -25.51
N SER A 543 23.96 13.68 -26.00
CA SER A 543 23.94 13.35 -27.43
C SER A 543 23.12 14.34 -28.23
N SER A 544 21.97 14.78 -27.73
CA SER A 544 21.12 15.80 -28.40
C SER A 544 21.75 17.19 -28.41
N VAL A 545 22.44 17.58 -27.33
CA VAL A 545 23.18 18.86 -27.27
C VAL A 545 24.38 18.84 -28.21
N LEU A 546 25.12 17.75 -28.31
CA LEU A 546 26.24 17.61 -29.26
C LEU A 546 25.77 17.61 -30.70
N TRP A 547 24.61 17.03 -31.01
CA TRP A 547 24.01 17.08 -32.35
C TRP A 547 23.61 18.50 -32.74
N LEU A 548 22.95 19.27 -31.83
CA LEU A 548 22.62 20.67 -32.02
C LEU A 548 23.85 21.60 -32.16
N ALA A 549 24.99 21.23 -31.58
CA ALA A 549 26.24 21.97 -31.72
C ALA A 549 26.97 21.69 -33.05
N GLN A 550 26.62 20.61 -33.77
CA GLN A 550 27.20 20.23 -35.05
C GLN A 550 26.41 20.74 -36.26
N GLU A 551 25.17 21.25 -36.06
CA GLU A 551 24.43 21.90 -37.14
C GLU A 551 24.98 23.31 -37.41
N PRO A 552 25.24 23.71 -38.67
CA PRO A 552 25.69 25.06 -38.98
C PRO A 552 24.58 26.05 -38.62
N ARG A 553 24.88 26.99 -37.70
CA ARG A 553 23.98 28.01 -37.17
C ARG A 553 23.37 28.87 -38.27
N ASN A 554 22.10 28.64 -38.57
CA ASN A 554 21.27 29.54 -39.31
C ASN A 554 19.84 29.66 -38.73
N VAL A 555 19.70 29.69 -37.41
CA VAL A 555 18.46 30.19 -36.77
C VAL A 555 18.81 30.68 -35.35
N SER A 556 18.59 31.96 -35.07
CA SER A 556 18.71 32.54 -33.73
C SER A 556 17.47 32.18 -32.90
N TYR A 557 17.62 31.27 -31.95
CA TYR A 557 16.67 31.09 -30.86
C TYR A 557 17.36 31.42 -29.53
N GLY A 558 16.83 32.41 -28.83
CA GLY A 558 17.29 32.75 -27.50
C GLY A 558 16.84 31.68 -26.49
N PHE A 559 17.80 30.94 -25.98
CA PHE A 559 17.63 30.12 -24.78
C PHE A 559 18.53 30.69 -23.69
N GLY A 560 17.91 31.22 -22.64
CA GLY A 560 18.61 31.53 -21.40
C GLY A 560 18.87 30.22 -20.62
N ILE A 561 20.11 29.81 -20.53
CA ILE A 561 20.54 28.73 -19.62
C ILE A 561 21.03 29.41 -18.35
N LEU A 562 20.32 29.18 -17.24
CA LEU A 562 20.84 29.40 -15.89
C LEU A 562 21.64 28.14 -15.51
N LEU A 563 22.97 28.28 -15.54
CA LEU A 563 23.91 27.42 -14.83
C LEU A 563 24.24 28.15 -13.52
N ASP A 564 23.77 27.64 -12.40
CA ASP A 564 24.36 27.92 -11.10
C ASP A 564 24.78 26.61 -10.42
N ALA A 565 25.96 26.67 -9.80
CA ALA A 565 26.87 25.65 -9.33
C ALA A 565 26.33 24.67 -8.28
#